data_dfc1fb61c28a33330cc47004ee4f5dac
#
_entry.id   dfc1fb61c28a33330cc47004ee4f5dac
#
_cell.length_a   1.000
_cell.length_b   1.000
_cell.length_c   1.000
_cell.angle_alpha   90.00
_cell.angle_beta   90.00
_cell.angle_gamma   90.00
#
_symmetry.space_group_name_H-M   'P 1'
#
loop_
_entity.id
_entity.type
_entity.pdbx_description
1 polymer ?
#
loop_
_entity_poly.entity_id
_entity_poly.type
_entity_poly.pdbx_seq_one_letter_code
_entity_poly.pdbx_strand_id
1 'polypeptide(L)'
;ADLMEPGDIIVDAGNAHFPDTIRREKAISARGLHFVGCGVSGGEEGALLGPSMMPGGSEESWKTLKPIFESIAAKAEGEPCVTHIGENGAGHFVKMVHNGIEYSDMQLISESYDLMRRALGMTPAEIGDVFEEWNKTELESYLIEITADVLHQVDKKTGKPLVDVIVDHAGMKGTGTWTVQSALDLAVPVTGIAEAVFALSLIHISEPTRP
;
A
#
# COMPACT_ATOMS: atom_id res chain seq x y z
N ALA A 1 -12.12 1.20 -25.72
CA ALA A 1 -12.65 2.54 -26.04
C ALA A 1 -13.49 2.57 -27.34
N ASP A 2 -13.23 1.69 -28.31
CA ASP A 2 -13.96 1.70 -29.60
C ASP A 2 -15.37 1.08 -29.53
N LEU A 3 -15.69 0.43 -28.44
CA LEU A 3 -17.00 -0.15 -28.12
C LEU A 3 -17.79 0.66 -27.08
N MET A 4 -17.31 1.87 -26.76
CA MET A 4 -17.89 2.72 -25.72
C MET A 4 -18.56 3.94 -26.32
N GLU A 5 -19.55 4.46 -25.64
CA GLU A 5 -20.32 5.63 -26.03
C GLU A 5 -19.87 6.87 -25.24
N PRO A 6 -20.07 8.10 -25.79
CA PRO A 6 -19.77 9.32 -25.04
C PRO A 6 -20.46 9.34 -23.65
N GLY A 7 -19.70 9.68 -22.61
CA GLY A 7 -20.15 9.65 -21.22
C GLY A 7 -19.85 8.36 -20.46
N ASP A 8 -19.42 7.30 -21.15
CA ASP A 8 -18.97 6.07 -20.46
C ASP A 8 -17.70 6.32 -19.63
N ILE A 9 -17.57 5.55 -18.54
CA ILE A 9 -16.47 5.70 -17.58
C ILE A 9 -15.57 4.47 -17.61
N ILE A 10 -14.28 4.69 -17.79
CA ILE A 10 -13.23 3.67 -17.62
C ILE A 10 -12.59 3.87 -16.25
N VAL A 11 -12.58 2.85 -15.39
CA VAL A 11 -11.91 2.85 -14.10
C VAL A 11 -10.65 1.98 -14.18
N ASP A 12 -9.50 2.56 -13.90
CA ASP A 12 -8.23 1.85 -13.71
C ASP A 12 -7.98 1.72 -12.20
N ALA A 13 -8.20 0.53 -11.65
CA ALA A 13 -8.04 0.23 -10.23
C ALA A 13 -6.67 -0.41 -9.90
N GLY A 14 -5.72 -0.36 -10.82
CA GLY A 14 -4.34 -0.84 -10.61
C GLY A 14 -3.47 0.16 -9.85
N ASN A 15 -2.28 -0.27 -9.44
CA ASN A 15 -1.22 0.63 -8.94
C ASN A 15 -0.47 1.26 -10.13
N ALA A 16 -1.14 2.15 -10.87
CA ALA A 16 -0.56 2.77 -12.05
C ALA A 16 0.30 3.99 -11.68
N HIS A 17 1.31 4.26 -12.51
CA HIS A 17 2.13 5.46 -12.41
C HIS A 17 1.27 6.68 -12.77
N PHE A 18 1.09 7.61 -11.83
CA PHE A 18 0.11 8.70 -11.96
C PHE A 18 0.33 9.61 -13.18
N PRO A 19 1.54 9.91 -13.67
CA PRO A 19 1.74 10.66 -14.92
C PRO A 19 1.15 9.95 -16.15
N ASP A 20 1.20 8.61 -16.17
CA ASP A 20 0.54 7.84 -17.23
C ASP A 20 -0.98 7.91 -17.13
N THR A 21 -1.51 7.96 -15.91
CA THR A 21 -2.94 8.15 -15.67
C THR A 21 -3.40 9.51 -16.20
N ILE A 22 -2.66 10.58 -15.91
CA ILE A 22 -2.93 11.91 -16.45
C ILE A 22 -2.92 11.90 -17.99
N ARG A 23 -1.93 11.25 -18.59
CA ARG A 23 -1.83 11.13 -20.06
C ARG A 23 -3.01 10.34 -20.65
N ARG A 24 -3.40 9.24 -20.02
CA ARG A 24 -4.54 8.42 -20.44
C ARG A 24 -5.86 9.16 -20.30
N GLU A 25 -6.06 9.81 -19.17
CA GLU A 25 -7.25 10.62 -18.89
C GLU A 25 -7.44 11.70 -19.98
N LYS A 26 -6.39 12.46 -20.28
CA LYS A 26 -6.41 13.47 -21.35
C LYS A 26 -6.78 12.89 -22.72
N ALA A 27 -6.23 11.73 -23.07
CA ALA A 27 -6.50 11.08 -24.35
C ALA A 27 -7.92 10.50 -24.43
N ILE A 28 -8.45 9.99 -23.34
CA ILE A 28 -9.78 9.37 -23.25
C ILE A 28 -10.85 10.47 -23.22
N SER A 29 -10.64 11.54 -22.45
CA SER A 29 -11.56 12.67 -22.37
C SER A 29 -11.72 13.41 -23.71
N ALA A 30 -10.67 13.45 -24.55
CA ALA A 30 -10.74 13.98 -25.90
C ALA A 30 -11.69 13.17 -26.81
N ARG A 31 -12.10 11.98 -26.41
CA ARG A 31 -13.08 11.12 -27.10
C ARG A 31 -14.48 11.21 -26.48
N GLY A 32 -14.69 12.10 -25.53
CA GLY A 32 -15.98 12.25 -24.81
C GLY A 32 -16.25 11.17 -23.77
N LEU A 33 -15.22 10.41 -23.36
CA LEU A 33 -15.28 9.40 -22.30
C LEU A 33 -14.66 9.91 -21.02
N HIS A 34 -14.97 9.30 -19.88
CA HIS A 34 -14.31 9.58 -18.61
C HIS A 34 -13.26 8.51 -18.29
N PHE A 35 -12.15 8.93 -17.67
CA PHE A 35 -11.12 8.03 -17.16
C PHE A 35 -10.86 8.33 -15.68
N VAL A 36 -10.96 7.30 -14.85
CA VAL A 36 -10.79 7.40 -13.40
C VAL A 36 -9.64 6.49 -12.97
N GLY A 37 -8.53 7.09 -12.54
CA GLY A 37 -7.49 6.37 -11.84
C GLY A 37 -7.88 6.22 -10.37
N CYS A 38 -8.14 4.99 -9.93
CA CYS A 38 -8.57 4.69 -8.56
C CYS A 38 -7.53 3.87 -7.83
N GLY A 39 -6.88 4.46 -6.83
CA GLY A 39 -6.06 3.70 -5.89
C GLY A 39 -6.92 2.78 -5.04
N VAL A 40 -6.48 1.54 -4.84
CA VAL A 40 -7.19 0.55 -4.03
C VAL A 40 -6.22 -0.04 -3.01
N SER A 41 -6.65 -0.12 -1.75
CA SER A 41 -5.89 -0.68 -0.65
C SER A 41 -6.71 -1.68 0.15
N GLY A 42 -6.04 -2.74 0.68
CA GLY A 42 -6.66 -3.79 1.47
C GLY A 42 -6.20 -5.20 1.11
N GLY A 43 -5.37 -5.34 0.09
CA GLY A 43 -4.87 -6.65 -0.37
C GLY A 43 -5.97 -7.59 -0.84
N GLU A 44 -5.74 -8.88 -0.72
CA GLU A 44 -6.70 -9.93 -1.10
C GLU A 44 -7.94 -9.93 -0.20
N GLU A 45 -7.76 -9.76 1.09
CA GLU A 45 -8.84 -9.68 2.06
C GLU A 45 -9.73 -8.45 1.82
N GLY A 46 -9.13 -7.28 1.60
CA GLY A 46 -9.87 -6.07 1.25
C GLY A 46 -10.63 -6.20 -0.07
N ALA A 47 -10.10 -6.94 -1.05
CA ALA A 47 -10.81 -7.20 -2.29
C ALA A 47 -12.11 -8.02 -2.07
N LEU A 48 -12.14 -8.87 -1.06
CA LEU A 48 -13.30 -9.68 -0.70
C LEU A 48 -14.27 -8.96 0.23
N LEU A 49 -13.76 -8.28 1.26
CA LEU A 49 -14.56 -7.74 2.37
C LEU A 49 -14.86 -6.24 2.23
N GLY A 50 -14.17 -5.56 1.34
CA GLY A 50 -14.28 -4.13 1.09
C GLY A 50 -12.91 -3.44 1.17
N PRO A 51 -12.45 -2.78 0.11
CA PRO A 51 -11.20 -2.05 0.09
C PRO A 51 -11.36 -0.59 0.56
N SER A 52 -10.26 0.04 0.96
CA SER A 52 -10.16 1.49 0.95
C SER A 52 -9.88 1.97 -0.47
N MET A 53 -10.61 3.02 -0.92
CA MET A 53 -10.59 3.44 -2.32
C MET A 53 -10.27 4.93 -2.46
N MET A 54 -9.44 5.26 -3.44
CA MET A 54 -8.92 6.60 -3.72
C MET A 54 -9.19 6.98 -5.17
N PRO A 55 -10.45 7.24 -5.56
CA PRO A 55 -10.80 7.63 -6.93
C PRO A 55 -10.36 9.05 -7.24
N GLY A 56 -9.69 9.22 -8.38
CA GLY A 56 -9.46 10.51 -9.04
C GLY A 56 -10.44 10.73 -10.18
N GLY A 57 -10.11 11.62 -11.11
CA GLY A 57 -10.91 11.93 -12.30
C GLY A 57 -11.89 13.07 -12.10
N SER A 58 -12.79 13.27 -13.07
CA SER A 58 -13.72 14.41 -13.07
C SER A 58 -14.81 14.29 -12.00
N GLU A 59 -15.29 15.42 -11.51
CA GLU A 59 -16.46 15.51 -10.63
C GLU A 59 -17.70 14.82 -11.21
N GLU A 60 -17.85 14.83 -12.54
CA GLU A 60 -18.96 14.21 -13.22
C GLU A 60 -18.90 12.67 -13.10
N SER A 61 -17.71 12.08 -13.35
CA SER A 61 -17.50 10.66 -13.17
C SER A 61 -17.66 10.25 -11.70
N TRP A 62 -17.20 11.08 -10.76
CA TRP A 62 -17.40 10.82 -9.33
C TRP A 62 -18.87 10.78 -8.93
N LYS A 63 -19.72 11.70 -9.40
CA LYS A 63 -21.16 11.65 -9.10
C LYS A 63 -21.81 10.34 -9.50
N THR A 64 -21.39 9.76 -10.63
CA THR A 64 -21.89 8.47 -11.11
C THR A 64 -21.33 7.30 -10.31
N LEU A 65 -20.04 7.33 -9.97
CA LEU A 65 -19.35 6.21 -9.30
C LEU A 65 -19.56 6.19 -7.79
N LYS A 66 -19.79 7.35 -7.17
CA LYS A 66 -19.93 7.49 -5.72
C LYS A 66 -20.82 6.43 -5.08
N PRO A 67 -22.09 6.25 -5.48
CA PRO A 67 -22.97 5.26 -4.83
C PRO A 67 -22.46 3.83 -4.99
N ILE A 68 -21.76 3.52 -6.07
CA ILE A 68 -21.18 2.20 -6.31
C ILE A 68 -19.99 2.00 -5.36
N PHE A 69 -19.06 2.94 -5.34
CA PHE A 69 -17.85 2.84 -4.53
C PHE A 69 -18.14 2.86 -3.02
N GLU A 70 -19.07 3.70 -2.56
CA GLU A 70 -19.52 3.71 -1.16
C GLU A 70 -20.18 2.38 -0.73
N SER A 71 -20.80 1.66 -1.67
CA SER A 71 -21.43 0.38 -1.37
C SER A 71 -20.43 -0.77 -1.19
N ILE A 72 -19.29 -0.70 -1.87
CA ILE A 72 -18.27 -1.77 -1.89
C ILE A 72 -17.03 -1.46 -1.04
N ALA A 73 -16.85 -0.20 -0.61
CA ALA A 73 -15.74 0.20 0.22
C ALA A 73 -15.81 -0.40 1.62
N ALA A 74 -14.64 -0.60 2.24
CA ALA A 74 -14.54 -0.84 3.68
C ALA A 74 -15.26 0.27 4.46
N LYS A 75 -15.64 -0.03 5.69
CA LYS A 75 -16.25 0.95 6.58
C LYS A 75 -15.46 1.08 7.86
N ALA A 76 -15.13 2.32 8.23
CA ALA A 76 -14.56 2.68 9.52
C ALA A 76 -15.55 3.56 10.27
N GLU A 77 -15.88 3.19 11.50
CA GLU A 77 -16.87 3.92 12.34
C GLU A 77 -18.23 4.12 11.64
N GLY A 78 -18.59 3.22 10.72
CA GLY A 78 -19.82 3.29 9.94
C GLY A 78 -19.75 4.09 8.65
N GLU A 79 -18.67 4.84 8.42
CA GLU A 79 -18.45 5.63 7.20
C GLU A 79 -17.66 4.84 6.17
N PRO A 80 -18.00 4.95 4.86
CA PRO A 80 -17.27 4.27 3.81
C PRO A 80 -15.87 4.85 3.60
N CYS A 81 -14.86 3.99 3.53
CA CYS A 81 -13.46 4.36 3.30
C CYS A 81 -13.21 4.71 1.82
N VAL A 82 -13.93 5.67 1.30
CA VAL A 82 -13.79 6.19 -0.06
C VAL A 82 -14.17 7.66 -0.13
N THR A 83 -13.36 8.43 -0.84
CA THR A 83 -13.70 9.82 -1.15
C THR A 83 -13.07 10.22 -2.49
N HIS A 84 -13.64 11.21 -3.18
CA HIS A 84 -13.03 11.78 -4.37
C HIS A 84 -11.76 12.52 -4.00
N ILE A 85 -10.63 12.07 -4.52
CA ILE A 85 -9.31 12.61 -4.17
C ILE A 85 -9.02 13.92 -4.93
N GLY A 86 -9.51 14.03 -6.16
CA GLY A 86 -9.29 15.17 -7.05
C GLY A 86 -9.23 14.77 -8.51
N GLU A 87 -8.94 15.72 -9.34
CA GLU A 87 -8.92 15.54 -10.81
C GLU A 87 -7.72 14.70 -11.28
N ASN A 88 -7.79 14.24 -12.51
CA ASN A 88 -6.72 13.57 -13.24
C ASN A 88 -6.18 12.33 -12.51
N GLY A 89 -4.85 12.27 -12.35
CA GLY A 89 -4.14 11.18 -11.69
C GLY A 89 -4.10 11.23 -10.16
N ALA A 90 -4.89 12.11 -9.52
CA ALA A 90 -4.83 12.33 -8.06
C ALA A 90 -5.03 11.05 -7.25
N GLY A 91 -5.95 10.18 -7.65
CA GLY A 91 -6.19 8.90 -6.96
C GLY A 91 -4.97 7.99 -6.95
N HIS A 92 -4.31 7.81 -8.08
CA HIS A 92 -3.07 7.04 -8.17
C HIS A 92 -1.90 7.71 -7.47
N PHE A 93 -1.83 9.06 -7.48
CA PHE A 93 -0.82 9.80 -6.73
C PHE A 93 -0.95 9.55 -5.22
N VAL A 94 -2.15 9.68 -4.67
CA VAL A 94 -2.38 9.43 -3.23
C VAL A 94 -2.10 7.97 -2.88
N LYS A 95 -2.52 7.01 -3.72
CA LYS A 95 -2.20 5.59 -3.48
C LYS A 95 -0.70 5.32 -3.54
N MET A 96 0.03 5.95 -4.42
CA MET A 96 1.50 5.87 -4.48
C MET A 96 2.14 6.36 -3.18
N VAL A 97 1.71 7.52 -2.67
CA VAL A 97 2.21 8.07 -1.40
C VAL A 97 1.84 7.17 -0.21
N HIS A 98 0.61 6.68 -0.17
CA HIS A 98 0.17 5.68 0.82
C HIS A 98 1.13 4.48 0.85
N ASN A 99 1.44 3.90 -0.29
CA ASN A 99 2.38 2.77 -0.35
C ASN A 99 3.81 3.17 0.09
N GLY A 100 4.24 4.39 -0.19
CA GLY A 100 5.52 4.90 0.31
C GLY A 100 5.56 4.98 1.84
N ILE A 101 4.47 5.42 2.46
CA ILE A 101 4.32 5.44 3.94
C ILE A 101 4.37 4.01 4.48
N GLU A 102 3.66 3.07 3.87
CA GLU A 102 3.68 1.64 4.28
C GLU A 102 5.11 1.06 4.24
N TYR A 103 5.97 1.49 3.31
CA TYR A 103 7.38 1.06 3.30
C TYR A 103 8.11 1.51 4.58
N SER A 104 7.87 2.75 5.01
CA SER A 104 8.44 3.27 6.26
C SER A 104 7.90 2.52 7.48
N ASP A 105 6.60 2.25 7.51
CA ASP A 105 5.97 1.51 8.60
C ASP A 105 6.53 0.09 8.71
N MET A 106 6.64 -0.62 7.59
CA MET A 106 7.24 -1.96 7.55
C MET A 106 8.72 -1.96 7.96
N GLN A 107 9.48 -0.91 7.61
CA GLN A 107 10.86 -0.76 8.05
C GLN A 107 10.93 -0.58 9.58
N LEU A 108 10.11 0.29 10.16
CA LEU A 108 10.05 0.52 11.61
C LEU A 108 9.62 -0.73 12.37
N ILE A 109 8.66 -1.49 11.86
CA ILE A 109 8.24 -2.80 12.40
C ILE A 109 9.42 -3.77 12.40
N SER A 110 10.13 -3.86 11.27
CA SER A 110 11.28 -4.77 11.11
C SER A 110 12.43 -4.40 12.04
N GLU A 111 12.75 -3.12 12.18
CA GLU A 111 13.78 -2.63 13.11
C GLU A 111 13.40 -2.88 14.58
N SER A 112 12.12 -2.68 14.92
CA SER A 112 11.60 -2.96 16.26
C SER A 112 11.70 -4.45 16.58
N TYR A 113 11.34 -5.30 15.62
CA TYR A 113 11.51 -6.75 15.74
C TYR A 113 12.97 -7.13 15.94
N ASP A 114 13.88 -6.61 15.11
CA ASP A 114 15.31 -6.94 15.18
C ASP A 114 15.92 -6.51 16.51
N LEU A 115 15.54 -5.33 17.01
CA LEU A 115 15.97 -4.83 18.31
C LEU A 115 15.51 -5.73 19.46
N MET A 116 14.24 -6.11 19.50
CA MET A 116 13.69 -7.02 20.51
C MET A 116 14.35 -8.41 20.40
N ARG A 117 14.54 -8.91 19.20
CA ARG A 117 15.15 -10.20 18.94
C ARG A 117 16.61 -10.27 19.38
N ARG A 118 17.42 -9.27 19.00
CA ARG A 118 18.88 -9.28 19.22
C ARG A 118 19.32 -8.66 20.53
N ALA A 119 18.73 -7.54 20.91
CA ALA A 119 19.16 -6.84 22.11
C ALA A 119 18.50 -7.38 23.39
N LEU A 120 17.23 -7.80 23.29
CA LEU A 120 16.48 -8.34 24.44
C LEU A 120 16.43 -9.86 24.45
N GLY A 121 16.83 -10.55 23.37
CA GLY A 121 16.84 -12.01 23.28
C GLY A 121 15.45 -12.65 23.26
N MET A 122 14.42 -11.89 22.90
CA MET A 122 13.05 -12.36 22.87
C MET A 122 12.82 -13.37 21.75
N THR A 123 11.95 -14.32 21.97
CA THR A 123 11.45 -15.24 20.94
C THR A 123 10.46 -14.52 20.01
N PRO A 124 10.24 -15.00 18.76
CA PRO A 124 9.22 -14.42 17.89
C PRO A 124 7.83 -14.36 18.52
N ALA A 125 7.41 -15.39 19.27
CA ALA A 125 6.11 -15.40 19.93
C ALA A 125 6.01 -14.30 21.02
N GLU A 126 7.03 -14.14 21.87
CA GLU A 126 7.06 -13.05 22.86
C GLU A 126 7.03 -11.66 22.21
N ILE A 127 7.67 -11.50 21.04
CA ILE A 127 7.57 -10.26 20.27
C ILE A 127 6.17 -10.11 19.68
N GLY A 128 5.56 -11.20 19.23
CA GLY A 128 4.15 -11.19 18.78
C GLY A 128 3.20 -10.70 19.86
N ASP A 129 3.39 -11.13 21.11
CA ASP A 129 2.60 -10.65 22.27
C ASP A 129 2.76 -9.13 22.46
N VAL A 130 3.97 -8.60 22.26
CA VAL A 130 4.20 -7.12 22.34
C VAL A 130 3.44 -6.39 21.24
N PHE A 131 3.48 -6.88 20.00
CA PHE A 131 2.71 -6.27 18.90
C PHE A 131 1.20 -6.38 19.12
N GLU A 132 0.72 -7.47 19.69
CA GLU A 132 -0.70 -7.62 20.07
C GLU A 132 -1.12 -6.60 21.13
N GLU A 133 -0.26 -6.32 22.12
CA GLU A 133 -0.53 -5.25 23.10
C GLU A 133 -0.47 -3.86 22.47
N TRP A 134 0.49 -3.60 21.57
CA TRP A 134 0.56 -2.34 20.84
C TRP A 134 -0.69 -2.09 19.98
N ASN A 135 -1.26 -3.14 19.40
CA ASN A 135 -2.49 -3.04 18.60
C ASN A 135 -3.75 -2.68 19.41
N LYS A 136 -3.65 -2.59 20.75
CA LYS A 136 -4.70 -2.10 21.64
C LYS A 136 -4.53 -0.63 22.05
N THR A 137 -3.57 0.06 21.45
CA THR A 137 -3.17 1.44 21.77
C THR A 137 -3.34 2.35 20.55
N GLU A 138 -2.77 3.57 20.62
CA GLU A 138 -2.68 4.47 19.45
C GLU A 138 -1.88 3.92 18.28
N LEU A 139 -1.19 2.79 18.43
CA LEU A 139 -0.50 2.08 17.35
C LEU A 139 -1.40 1.07 16.63
N GLU A 140 -2.68 0.98 16.98
CA GLU A 140 -3.64 0.11 16.30
C GLU A 140 -3.61 0.30 14.80
N SER A 141 -3.29 -0.78 14.09
CA SER A 141 -3.26 -0.79 12.62
C SER A 141 -3.26 -2.21 12.06
N TYR A 142 -3.70 -2.33 10.82
CA TYR A 142 -3.64 -3.60 10.08
C TYR A 142 -2.22 -4.20 10.05
N LEU A 143 -1.18 -3.39 9.84
CA LEU A 143 0.20 -3.89 9.81
C LEU A 143 0.68 -4.39 11.17
N ILE A 144 0.30 -3.77 12.26
CA ILE A 144 0.62 -4.23 13.62
C ILE A 144 -0.11 -5.54 13.93
N GLU A 145 -1.41 -5.62 13.57
CA GLU A 145 -2.22 -6.83 13.75
C GLU A 145 -1.61 -8.03 13.04
N ILE A 146 -1.38 -7.93 11.73
CA ILE A 146 -0.81 -9.04 10.95
C ILE A 146 0.63 -9.38 11.36
N THR A 147 1.38 -8.42 11.90
CA THR A 147 2.72 -8.70 12.44
C THR A 147 2.64 -9.60 13.65
N ALA A 148 1.72 -9.33 14.60
CA ALA A 148 1.49 -10.21 15.74
C ALA A 148 1.11 -11.62 15.27
N ASP A 149 0.16 -11.73 14.34
CA ASP A 149 -0.30 -13.01 13.79
C ASP A 149 0.84 -13.81 13.13
N VAL A 150 1.65 -13.16 12.31
CA VAL A 150 2.79 -13.79 11.62
C VAL A 150 3.82 -14.30 12.62
N LEU A 151 4.12 -13.55 13.67
CA LEU A 151 5.12 -13.90 14.66
C LEU A 151 4.69 -15.07 15.56
N HIS A 152 3.40 -15.33 15.70
CA HIS A 152 2.86 -16.50 16.40
C HIS A 152 2.81 -17.77 15.53
N GLN A 153 3.02 -17.64 14.20
CA GLN A 153 2.96 -18.81 13.32
C GLN A 153 4.16 -19.74 13.51
N VAL A 154 3.87 -21.05 13.48
CA VAL A 154 4.86 -22.11 13.54
C VAL A 154 4.84 -22.93 12.25
N ASP A 155 6.00 -23.14 11.66
CA ASP A 155 6.11 -24.04 10.51
C ASP A 155 5.78 -25.47 10.88
N LYS A 156 4.76 -26.04 10.27
CA LYS A 156 4.26 -27.39 10.55
C LYS A 156 5.26 -28.52 10.24
N LYS A 157 6.25 -28.24 9.37
CA LYS A 157 7.26 -29.24 8.98
C LYS A 157 8.45 -29.31 9.95
N THR A 158 8.89 -28.14 10.42
CA THR A 158 10.10 -28.03 11.24
C THR A 158 9.81 -27.82 12.72
N GLY A 159 8.59 -27.39 13.08
CA GLY A 159 8.23 -26.99 14.45
C GLY A 159 8.87 -25.69 14.90
N LYS A 160 9.54 -24.95 14.01
CA LYS A 160 10.18 -23.66 14.31
C LYS A 160 9.22 -22.50 14.05
N PRO A 161 9.46 -21.31 14.65
CA PRO A 161 8.74 -20.10 14.26
C PRO A 161 8.80 -19.91 12.74
N LEU A 162 7.67 -19.56 12.12
CA LEU A 162 7.60 -19.45 10.66
C LEU A 162 8.55 -18.36 10.14
N VAL A 163 8.70 -17.27 10.85
CA VAL A 163 9.61 -16.16 10.52
C VAL A 163 11.09 -16.58 10.45
N ASP A 164 11.48 -17.62 11.18
CA ASP A 164 12.85 -18.15 11.19
C ASP A 164 13.15 -19.12 10.02
N VAL A 165 12.14 -19.54 9.27
CA VAL A 165 12.28 -20.56 8.19
C VAL A 165 11.84 -20.07 6.82
N ILE A 166 11.18 -18.91 6.72
CA ILE A 166 10.86 -18.28 5.44
C ILE A 166 12.12 -17.71 4.79
N VAL A 167 12.06 -17.53 3.49
CA VAL A 167 13.16 -16.88 2.75
C VAL A 167 13.30 -15.42 3.19
N ASP A 168 14.49 -15.05 3.64
CA ASP A 168 14.84 -13.66 3.98
C ASP A 168 15.04 -12.86 2.68
N HIS A 169 13.92 -12.53 2.04
CA HIS A 169 13.89 -11.83 0.77
C HIS A 169 12.63 -10.96 0.68
N ALA A 170 12.80 -9.71 0.32
CA ALA A 170 11.70 -8.78 0.06
C ALA A 170 11.93 -8.06 -1.26
N GLY A 171 10.85 -7.64 -1.91
CA GLY A 171 10.92 -6.92 -3.18
C GLY A 171 10.06 -5.67 -3.16
N MET A 172 10.45 -4.68 -3.96
CA MET A 172 9.64 -3.48 -4.20
C MET A 172 9.06 -3.48 -5.61
N LYS A 173 7.85 -2.91 -5.75
CA LYS A 173 7.12 -2.84 -7.03
C LYS A 173 7.18 -1.46 -7.70
N GLY A 174 7.95 -0.52 -7.13
CA GLY A 174 8.20 0.81 -7.70
C GLY A 174 7.47 1.98 -7.04
N THR A 175 6.34 1.78 -6.36
CA THR A 175 5.56 2.87 -5.75
C THR A 175 6.33 3.66 -4.70
N GLY A 176 7.14 3.01 -3.87
CA GLY A 176 8.03 3.69 -2.91
C GLY A 176 9.06 4.58 -3.62
N THR A 177 9.69 4.08 -4.67
CA THR A 177 10.64 4.85 -5.50
C THR A 177 9.96 6.06 -6.14
N TRP A 178 8.77 5.91 -6.70
CA TRP A 178 8.02 7.03 -7.30
C TRP A 178 7.63 8.08 -6.25
N THR A 179 7.32 7.66 -5.01
CA THR A 179 7.05 8.57 -3.89
C THR A 179 8.26 9.43 -3.59
N VAL A 180 9.45 8.84 -3.48
CA VAL A 180 10.71 9.56 -3.20
C VAL A 180 11.04 10.51 -4.36
N GLN A 181 10.91 10.07 -5.61
CA GLN A 181 11.14 10.92 -6.79
C GLN A 181 10.19 12.12 -6.79
N SER A 182 8.90 11.91 -6.56
CA SER A 182 7.92 12.99 -6.49
C SER A 182 8.19 13.95 -5.34
N ALA A 183 8.66 13.45 -4.19
CA ALA A 183 9.03 14.26 -3.05
C ALA A 183 10.23 15.17 -3.36
N LEU A 184 11.23 14.66 -4.08
CA LEU A 184 12.37 15.47 -4.54
C LEU A 184 11.92 16.55 -5.52
N ASP A 185 11.05 16.22 -6.48
CA ASP A 185 10.51 17.18 -7.45
C ASP A 185 9.69 18.30 -6.80
N LEU A 186 8.99 17.97 -5.69
CA LEU A 186 8.17 18.88 -4.91
C LEU A 186 8.92 19.59 -3.77
N ALA A 187 10.20 19.26 -3.55
CA ALA A 187 11.01 19.73 -2.44
C ALA A 187 10.38 19.45 -1.05
N VAL A 188 9.74 18.28 -0.90
CA VAL A 188 9.14 17.80 0.35
C VAL A 188 10.03 16.75 0.98
N PRO A 189 10.43 16.88 2.25
CA PRO A 189 11.26 15.88 2.92
C PRO A 189 10.45 14.62 3.26
N VAL A 190 10.94 13.44 2.84
CA VAL A 190 10.36 12.11 3.12
C VAL A 190 11.46 11.14 3.57
N THR A 191 12.27 11.54 4.53
CA THR A 191 13.48 10.83 4.93
C THR A 191 13.21 9.37 5.31
N GLY A 192 12.20 9.08 6.15
CA GLY A 192 11.87 7.71 6.55
C GLY A 192 11.45 6.82 5.37
N ILE A 193 10.66 7.36 4.44
CA ILE A 193 10.28 6.62 3.22
C ILE A 193 11.51 6.36 2.33
N ALA A 194 12.39 7.36 2.18
CA ALA A 194 13.60 7.23 1.38
C ALA A 194 14.54 6.16 1.96
N GLU A 195 14.76 6.16 3.27
CA GLU A 195 15.56 5.14 3.96
C GLU A 195 14.99 3.73 3.76
N ALA A 196 13.68 3.55 3.90
CA ALA A 196 13.02 2.26 3.65
C ALA A 196 13.19 1.77 2.19
N VAL A 197 13.08 2.69 1.23
CA VAL A 197 13.32 2.38 -0.20
C VAL A 197 14.77 1.98 -0.44
N PHE A 198 15.73 2.68 0.19
CA PHE A 198 17.15 2.34 0.07
C PHE A 198 17.47 1.01 0.76
N ALA A 199 16.93 0.74 1.95
CA ALA A 199 17.11 -0.53 2.64
C ALA A 199 16.65 -1.71 1.78
N LEU A 200 15.46 -1.63 1.18
CA LEU A 200 14.96 -2.65 0.24
C LEU A 200 15.84 -2.79 -1.01
N SER A 201 16.41 -1.71 -1.51
CA SER A 201 17.33 -1.76 -2.66
C SER A 201 18.63 -2.47 -2.34
N LEU A 202 19.11 -2.39 -1.10
CA LEU A 202 20.34 -3.03 -0.64
C LEU A 202 20.21 -4.55 -0.46
N ILE A 203 19.02 -5.09 -0.26
CA ILE A 203 18.78 -6.55 -0.13
C ILE A 203 19.33 -7.30 -1.35
N HIS A 204 19.28 -6.73 -2.55
CA HIS A 204 19.81 -7.33 -3.77
C HIS A 204 21.34 -7.19 -3.92
N ILE A 205 21.97 -6.31 -3.16
CA ILE A 205 23.41 -6.02 -3.26
C ILE A 205 24.21 -6.83 -2.23
N SER A 206 23.60 -7.19 -1.12
CA SER A 206 24.27 -7.82 0.02
C SER A 206 24.48 -9.32 -0.08
N GLU A 207 23.98 -10.00 -1.11
CA GLU A 207 24.36 -11.38 -1.36
C GLU A 207 25.76 -11.41 -2.02
N PRO A 208 26.81 -11.84 -1.30
CA PRO A 208 28.06 -12.16 -1.98
C PRO A 208 27.75 -13.30 -2.93
N THR A 209 28.06 -13.11 -4.21
CA THR A 209 28.12 -14.21 -5.19
C THR A 209 28.97 -15.30 -4.56
N ARG A 210 28.33 -16.34 -4.00
CA ARG A 210 29.07 -17.52 -3.57
C ARG A 210 29.67 -18.15 -4.83
N PRO A 211 30.99 -18.39 -4.82
CA PRO A 211 31.64 -19.06 -5.93
C PRO A 211 31.15 -20.49 -6.12
#